data_24d97c0879fbfa80492a15b10cece46a
#
_entry.id   24d97c0879fbfa80492a15b10cece46a
#
_cell.length_a   1.000
_cell.length_b   1.000
_cell.length_c   1.000
_cell.angle_alpha   90.00
_cell.angle_beta   90.00
_cell.angle_gamma   90.00
#
_symmetry.space_group_name_H-M   'P 1'
#
loop_
_entity.id
_entity.type
_entity.pdbx_description
1 polymer ?
#
loop_
_entity_poly.entity_id
_entity_poly.type
_entity_poly.pdbx_seq_one_letter_code
_entity_poly.pdbx_strand_id
1 'polypeptide(L)'
;MGYIPYNGIGGKLMPTISSFYGILILMHLTRKEHRPPHIHAYYGDYEATFYIENGEVYQGKFPENGCALVKKFVLKYKRELLNMWDTEVYKKLPPID
;
A
#
# COMPACT_ATOMS: atom_id res chain seq x y z
N MET A 1 -2.51 -16.51 9.68
CA MET A 1 -2.90 -16.21 8.32
C MET A 1 -3.32 -14.77 8.20
N GLY A 2 -2.79 -14.09 7.22
CA GLY A 2 -3.16 -12.71 7.01
C GLY A 2 -4.56 -12.59 6.42
N TYR A 3 -5.26 -11.57 6.80
CA TYR A 3 -6.55 -11.28 6.24
C TYR A 3 -6.36 -10.63 4.87
N ILE A 4 -7.00 -11.14 3.86
CA ILE A 4 -6.96 -10.58 2.53
C ILE A 4 -8.34 -10.03 2.22
N PRO A 5 -8.51 -8.71 2.22
CA PRO A 5 -9.82 -8.14 1.94
C PRO A 5 -10.19 -8.48 0.49
N TYR A 6 -11.31 -9.14 0.36
CA TYR A 6 -11.81 -9.54 -0.93
C TYR A 6 -13.05 -8.71 -1.23
N ASN A 7 -13.02 -7.97 -2.30
CA ASN A 7 -14.12 -7.09 -2.62
C ASN A 7 -15.29 -7.81 -3.28
N GLY A 8 -15.13 -9.08 -3.56
CA GLY A 8 -16.21 -9.91 -4.06
C GLY A 8 -16.58 -9.68 -5.51
N ILE A 9 -15.94 -8.75 -6.15
CA ILE A 9 -16.29 -8.40 -7.52
C ILE A 9 -15.06 -8.55 -8.39
N GLY A 10 -15.12 -9.46 -9.35
CA GLY A 10 -14.01 -9.68 -10.23
C GLY A 10 -12.85 -10.42 -9.60
N GLY A 11 -13.00 -10.83 -8.33
CA GLY A 11 -11.98 -11.62 -7.68
C GLY A 11 -10.68 -10.88 -7.41
N LYS A 12 -10.74 -9.56 -7.36
CA LYS A 12 -9.54 -8.79 -7.11
C LYS A 12 -9.14 -8.87 -5.64
N LEU A 13 -7.91 -9.28 -5.38
CA LEU A 13 -7.39 -9.39 -4.03
C LEU A 13 -6.58 -8.13 -3.69
N MET A 14 -6.70 -7.70 -2.44
CA MET A 14 -5.96 -6.54 -1.96
C MET A 14 -5.37 -6.86 -0.60
N PRO A 15 -4.21 -7.53 -0.58
CA PRO A 15 -3.59 -7.88 0.69
C PRO A 15 -3.30 -6.65 1.54
N THR A 16 -3.67 -6.73 2.82
CA THR A 16 -3.36 -5.68 3.77
C THR A 16 -1.93 -5.85 4.21
N ILE A 17 -1.12 -4.82 3.98
CA ILE A 17 0.30 -4.85 4.28
C ILE A 17 0.58 -4.32 5.68
N SER A 18 -0.10 -3.26 6.07
CA SER A 18 0.10 -2.68 7.40
C SER A 18 -1.05 -1.74 7.73
N SER A 19 -1.11 -1.34 9.00
CA SER A 19 -2.11 -0.39 9.47
C SER A 19 -1.50 0.40 10.61
N PHE A 20 -1.61 1.71 10.57
CA PHE A 20 -1.06 2.57 11.61
C PHE A 20 -1.76 3.94 11.58
N TYR A 21 -2.04 4.46 12.75
CA TYR A 21 -2.68 5.78 12.91
C TYR A 21 -3.95 5.93 12.07
N GLY A 22 -4.72 4.85 11.93
CA GLY A 22 -5.94 4.88 11.14
C GLY A 22 -5.73 4.76 9.64
N ILE A 23 -4.49 4.63 9.20
CA ILE A 23 -4.16 4.47 7.79
C ILE A 23 -4.01 2.99 7.49
N LEU A 24 -4.65 2.54 6.43
CA LEU A 24 -4.57 1.17 5.98
C LEU A 24 -3.74 1.12 4.70
N ILE A 25 -2.71 0.28 4.71
CA ILE A 25 -1.82 0.14 3.54
C ILE A 25 -2.11 -1.19 2.87
N LEU A 26 -2.39 -1.14 1.58
CA LEU A 26 -2.68 -2.33 0.78
C LEU A 26 -1.83 -2.33 -0.48
N MET A 27 -1.61 -3.52 -1.00
CA MET A 27 -0.98 -3.68 -2.30
C MET A 27 -1.95 -4.47 -3.17
N HIS A 28 -2.34 -3.89 -4.30
CA HIS A 28 -3.27 -4.56 -5.20
C HIS A 28 -2.54 -5.64 -5.99
N LEU A 29 -3.20 -6.75 -6.18
CA LEU A 29 -2.67 -7.84 -6.96
C LEU A 29 -3.02 -7.60 -8.42
N THR A 30 -2.11 -7.01 -9.16
CA THR A 30 -2.37 -6.65 -10.54
C THR A 30 -1.26 -7.15 -11.43
N ARG A 31 -1.38 -8.37 -11.86
CA ARG A 31 -0.33 -9.07 -12.55
C ARG A 31 0.21 -8.39 -13.79
N LYS A 32 -0.63 -7.72 -14.52
CA LYS A 32 -0.21 -7.13 -15.80
C LYS A 32 -0.10 -5.62 -15.68
N GLU A 33 0.22 -5.18 -14.50
CA GLU A 33 0.32 -3.76 -14.24
C GLU A 33 1.66 -3.25 -14.76
N HIS A 34 1.60 -2.28 -15.65
CA HIS A 34 2.80 -1.66 -16.21
C HIS A 34 3.16 -0.37 -15.52
N ARG A 35 2.38 0.03 -14.54
CA ARG A 35 2.66 1.24 -13.82
C ARG A 35 3.83 1.03 -12.86
N PRO A 36 4.44 2.12 -12.41
CA PRO A 36 5.53 1.99 -11.43
C PRO A 36 5.05 1.26 -10.18
N PRO A 37 5.94 0.58 -9.47
CA PRO A 37 5.56 -0.06 -8.22
C PRO A 37 4.92 0.92 -7.27
N HIS A 38 3.78 0.53 -6.68
CA HIS A 38 3.01 1.43 -5.84
C HIS A 38 2.22 0.67 -4.80
N ILE A 39 1.82 1.40 -3.76
CA ILE A 39 0.91 0.89 -2.74
C ILE A 39 -0.30 1.80 -2.70
N HIS A 40 -1.35 1.30 -2.08
CA HIS A 40 -2.58 2.07 -1.87
C HIS A 40 -2.73 2.35 -0.39
N ALA A 41 -3.17 3.55 -0.05
CA ALA A 41 -3.41 3.92 1.33
C ALA A 41 -4.84 4.45 1.46
N TYR A 42 -5.48 4.08 2.54
CA TYR A 42 -6.84 4.49 2.85
C TYR A 42 -6.89 5.11 4.23
N TYR A 43 -7.60 6.20 4.36
CA TYR A 43 -7.79 6.86 5.63
C TYR A 43 -9.16 7.54 5.61
N GLY A 44 -10.13 6.96 6.34
CA GLY A 44 -11.49 7.46 6.26
C GLY A 44 -11.97 7.43 4.82
N ASP A 45 -12.41 8.56 4.32
CA ASP A 45 -12.88 8.68 2.94
C ASP A 45 -11.77 8.97 1.96
N TYR A 46 -10.54 9.11 2.44
CA TYR A 46 -9.41 9.41 1.58
C TYR A 46 -8.77 8.14 1.05
N GLU A 47 -8.34 8.23 -0.17
CA GLU A 47 -7.67 7.12 -0.83
C GLU A 47 -6.63 7.69 -1.78
N ALA A 48 -5.43 7.14 -1.74
CA ALA A 48 -4.38 7.57 -2.65
C ALA A 48 -3.41 6.44 -2.92
N THR A 49 -2.73 6.56 -4.04
CA THR A 49 -1.71 5.62 -4.47
C THR A 49 -0.37 6.31 -4.32
N PHE A 50 0.60 5.60 -3.78
CA PHE A 50 1.92 6.14 -3.50
C PHE A 50 2.99 5.34 -4.21
N TYR A 51 3.97 6.02 -4.80
CA TYR A 51 5.12 5.34 -5.38
C TYR A 51 5.92 4.65 -4.29
N ILE A 52 6.36 3.42 -4.54
CA ILE A 52 7.28 2.77 -3.62
C ILE A 52 8.67 3.38 -3.74
N GLU A 53 8.99 3.88 -4.91
CA GLU A 53 10.30 4.46 -5.16
C GLU A 53 10.65 5.60 -4.20
N ASN A 54 9.72 6.50 -3.98
CA ASN A 54 10.02 7.69 -3.18
C ASN A 54 8.94 8.04 -2.15
N GLY A 55 7.86 7.27 -2.09
CA GLY A 55 6.81 7.51 -1.12
C GLY A 55 5.92 8.70 -1.43
N GLU A 56 6.00 9.24 -2.64
CA GLU A 56 5.17 10.38 -3.02
C GLU A 56 3.83 9.93 -3.59
N VAL A 57 2.85 10.81 -3.52
CA VAL A 57 1.53 10.52 -4.08
C VAL A 57 1.64 10.38 -5.59
N TYR A 58 1.06 9.31 -6.08
CA TYR A 58 0.98 9.05 -7.51
C TYR A 58 -0.38 9.45 -8.05
N GLN A 59 -1.44 9.19 -7.27
CA GLN A 59 -2.80 9.44 -7.70
C GLN A 59 -3.71 9.50 -6.48
N GLY A 60 -4.73 10.32 -6.54
CA GLY A 60 -5.70 10.44 -5.46
C GLY A 60 -5.39 11.58 -4.53
N LYS A 61 -6.14 11.63 -3.42
CA LYS A 61 -5.99 12.69 -2.43
C LYS A 61 -5.82 12.08 -1.06
N PHE A 62 -4.98 12.72 -0.25
CA PHE A 62 -4.68 12.21 1.08
C PHE A 62 -4.27 13.39 1.96
N PRO A 63 -4.63 13.40 3.24
CA PRO A 63 -4.25 14.50 4.12
C PRO A 63 -2.74 14.63 4.19
N GLU A 64 -2.28 15.85 4.35
CA GLU A 64 -0.84 16.14 4.35
C GLU A 64 -0.08 15.34 5.41
N ASN A 65 -0.62 15.30 6.64
CA ASN A 65 0.03 14.53 7.69
C ASN A 65 0.04 13.05 7.37
N GLY A 66 -1.03 12.58 6.74
CA GLY A 66 -1.09 11.18 6.32
C GLY A 66 -0.07 10.87 5.26
N CYS A 67 0.13 11.79 4.32
CA CYS A 67 1.16 11.61 3.28
C CYS A 67 2.54 11.46 3.91
N ALA A 68 2.84 12.27 4.93
CA ALA A 68 4.13 12.18 5.60
C ALA A 68 4.32 10.83 6.28
N LEU A 69 3.26 10.32 6.90
CA LEU A 69 3.33 9.02 7.56
C LEU A 69 3.51 7.89 6.55
N VAL A 70 2.77 7.93 5.45
CA VAL A 70 2.89 6.90 4.42
C VAL A 70 4.28 6.93 3.80
N LYS A 71 4.80 8.13 3.52
CA LYS A 71 6.13 8.25 2.96
C LYS A 71 7.17 7.65 3.90
N LYS A 72 7.05 7.93 5.18
CA LYS A 72 7.97 7.37 6.17
C LYS A 72 7.92 5.84 6.14
N PHE A 73 6.71 5.29 6.09
CA PHE A 73 6.52 3.84 6.03
C PHE A 73 7.15 3.27 4.75
N VAL A 74 6.88 3.88 3.62
CA VAL A 74 7.38 3.38 2.33
C VAL A 74 8.89 3.39 2.31
N LEU A 75 9.51 4.47 2.76
CA LEU A 75 10.97 4.56 2.72
C LEU A 75 11.61 3.56 3.69
N LYS A 76 10.96 3.32 4.83
CA LYS A 76 11.48 2.36 5.79
C LYS A 76 11.45 0.94 5.24
N TYR A 77 10.38 0.59 4.55
CA TYR A 77 10.17 -0.79 4.08
C TYR A 77 10.29 -0.93 2.57
N LYS A 78 11.00 -0.02 1.93
CA LYS A 78 11.08 0.00 0.47
C LYS A 78 11.52 -1.34 -0.11
N ARG A 79 12.55 -1.94 0.46
CA ARG A 79 13.05 -3.22 -0.05
C ARG A 79 11.98 -4.31 0.03
N GLU A 80 11.33 -4.39 1.17
CA GLU A 80 10.28 -5.40 1.36
C GLU A 80 9.11 -5.16 0.42
N LEU A 81 8.73 -3.90 0.25
CA LEU A 81 7.61 -3.57 -0.63
C LEU A 81 7.93 -3.89 -2.08
N LEU A 82 9.14 -3.58 -2.53
CA LEU A 82 9.54 -3.91 -3.89
C LEU A 82 9.58 -5.42 -4.10
N ASN A 83 10.05 -6.16 -3.09
CA ASN A 83 10.07 -7.61 -3.19
C ASN A 83 8.65 -8.18 -3.31
N MET A 84 7.71 -7.65 -2.54
CA MET A 84 6.33 -8.10 -2.64
C MET A 84 5.74 -7.76 -3.99
N TRP A 85 6.08 -6.59 -4.53
CA TRP A 85 5.61 -6.19 -5.85
C TRP A 85 6.10 -7.16 -6.93
N ASP A 86 7.36 -7.54 -6.84
CA ASP A 86 7.98 -8.40 -7.86
C ASP A 86 7.53 -9.84 -7.75
N THR A 87 7.45 -10.37 -6.54
CA THR A 87 7.18 -11.80 -6.33
C THR A 87 5.72 -12.12 -6.14
N GLU A 88 4.91 -11.11 -5.82
CA GLU A 88 3.51 -11.31 -5.48
C GLU A 88 3.32 -12.23 -4.27
N VAL A 89 4.34 -12.26 -3.41
CA VAL A 89 4.25 -12.95 -2.13
C VAL A 89 4.13 -11.88 -1.06
N TYR A 90 2.96 -11.77 -0.47
CA TYR A 90 2.64 -10.68 0.43
C TYR A 90 2.75 -11.08 1.88
N LYS A 91 3.19 -10.16 2.71
CA LYS A 91 3.27 -10.36 4.14
C LYS A 91 2.98 -9.04 4.84
N LYS A 92 2.59 -9.13 6.08
CA LYS A 92 2.35 -7.92 6.84
C LYS A 92 3.66 -7.35 7.35
N LEU A 93 3.73 -6.04 7.35
CA LEU A 93 4.88 -5.31 7.86
C LEU A 93 4.47 -4.57 9.13
N PRO A 94 5.39 -4.39 10.06
CA PRO A 94 5.08 -3.68 11.31
C PRO A 94 4.65 -2.24 11.03
N PRO A 95 3.76 -1.70 11.86
CA PRO A 95 3.41 -0.29 11.72
C PRO A 95 4.59 0.60 12.07
N ILE A 96 4.56 1.82 11.58
CA ILE A 96 5.55 2.80 12.00
C ILE A 96 5.13 3.39 13.33
N ASP A 97 6.11 3.89 14.04
CA ASP A 97 5.87 4.54 15.34
C ASP A 97 5.43 5.98 15.16
#